data_a74b6103ec48d24248b4584afbf457ea
#
_entry.id   a74b6103ec48d24248b4584afbf457ea
#
_cell.length_a   1.000
_cell.length_b   1.000
_cell.length_c   1.000
_cell.angle_alpha   90.00
_cell.angle_beta   90.00
_cell.angle_gamma   90.00
#
_symmetry.space_group_name_H-M   'P 1'
#
loop_
_entity.id
_entity.type
_entity.pdbx_description
1 polymer ?
#
loop_
_entity_poly.entity_id
_entity_poly.type
_entity_poly.pdbx_seq_one_letter_code
_entity_poly.pdbx_strand_id
1 'polypeptide(L)'
;MKKVYAINGSPRINWNTSILLDKVLEGVKEIFPDAETERIDLYKLKYTGCTSCFACKMKDGPNYGKCPIKDDLYPILQQLREADAVIFGTPIYYRTITGMLHSFYERMFYPFMTYKAGYPTLVENHYKTICIYTMNVNEKEMIAGGYRENMELWEFFLEKYFNKPEILFAFNTLQFKDYSKYVCETFNQKDKEEYRKDHFPEDCQKAFEMGKNLFKE
;
A
#
# COMPACT_ATOMS: atom_id res chain seq x y z
N MET A 1 21.55 6.63 6.12
CA MET A 1 20.90 5.31 6.21
C MET A 1 19.51 5.48 5.61
N LYS A 2 19.12 4.64 4.63
CA LYS A 2 17.79 4.72 4.00
C LYS A 2 16.72 4.19 4.94
N LYS A 3 15.57 4.89 5.04
CA LYS A 3 14.39 4.47 5.80
C LYS A 3 13.27 4.05 4.84
N VAL A 4 12.91 2.79 4.82
CA VAL A 4 11.94 2.23 3.88
C VAL A 4 10.86 1.44 4.62
N TYR A 5 9.62 1.85 4.47
CA TYR A 5 8.48 1.24 5.15
C TYR A 5 7.53 0.59 4.16
N ALA A 6 7.05 -0.62 4.48
CA ALA A 6 6.06 -1.33 3.70
C ALA A 6 4.73 -1.41 4.47
N ILE A 7 3.70 -0.77 3.95
CA ILE A 7 2.35 -0.71 4.55
C ILE A 7 1.52 -1.86 4.00
N ASN A 8 1.22 -2.85 4.85
CA ASN A 8 0.43 -4.01 4.48
C ASN A 8 -1.06 -3.79 4.81
N GLY A 9 -1.85 -3.53 3.79
CA GLY A 9 -3.31 -3.42 3.85
C GLY A 9 -4.04 -4.78 3.78
N SER A 10 -3.33 -5.91 3.89
CA SER A 10 -3.94 -7.24 3.88
C SER A 10 -4.22 -7.76 5.28
N PRO A 11 -5.41 -8.35 5.55
CA PRO A 11 -5.66 -9.06 6.81
C PRO A 11 -4.83 -10.34 6.95
N ARG A 12 -4.26 -10.85 5.86
CA ARG A 12 -3.48 -12.08 5.81
C ARG A 12 -2.00 -11.76 5.82
N ILE A 13 -1.42 -11.66 7.01
CA ILE A 13 -0.05 -11.18 7.25
C ILE A 13 1.09 -12.08 6.70
N ASN A 14 0.77 -13.31 6.25
CA ASN A 14 1.73 -14.26 5.65
C ASN A 14 1.14 -14.83 4.35
N TRP A 15 0.64 -13.97 3.47
CA TRP A 15 -0.02 -14.36 2.23
C TRP A 15 0.46 -13.50 1.05
N ASN A 16 -0.21 -13.55 -0.09
CA ASN A 16 0.26 -12.97 -1.36
C ASN A 16 0.82 -11.54 -1.20
N THR A 17 0.03 -10.60 -0.68
CA THR A 17 0.42 -9.19 -0.55
C THR A 17 1.66 -9.01 0.33
N SER A 18 1.67 -9.62 1.51
CA SER A 18 2.78 -9.48 2.45
C SER A 18 4.07 -10.12 1.93
N ILE A 19 3.98 -11.24 1.20
CA ILE A 19 5.14 -11.87 0.56
C ILE A 19 5.77 -10.90 -0.45
N LEU A 20 4.96 -10.26 -1.29
CA LEU A 20 5.46 -9.30 -2.28
C LEU A 20 6.06 -8.06 -1.63
N LEU A 21 5.44 -7.54 -0.55
CA LEU A 21 6.02 -6.44 0.23
C LEU A 21 7.38 -6.81 0.81
N ASP A 22 7.50 -8.01 1.40
CA ASP A 22 8.77 -8.50 1.94
C ASP A 22 9.84 -8.62 0.85
N LYS A 23 9.45 -9.06 -0.37
CA LYS A 23 10.38 -9.12 -1.52
C LYS A 23 10.91 -7.75 -1.95
N VAL A 24 10.08 -6.70 -1.90
CA VAL A 24 10.58 -5.33 -2.14
C VAL A 24 11.61 -4.95 -1.08
N LEU A 25 11.30 -5.18 0.21
CA LEU A 25 12.23 -4.87 1.30
C LEU A 25 13.53 -5.67 1.22
N GLU A 26 13.48 -6.95 0.83
CA GLU A 26 14.66 -7.77 0.55
C GLU A 26 15.52 -7.15 -0.57
N GLY A 27 14.88 -6.72 -1.67
CA GLY A 27 15.56 -6.05 -2.78
C GLY A 27 16.24 -4.73 -2.37
N VAL A 28 15.59 -3.94 -1.51
CA VAL A 28 16.20 -2.74 -0.94
C VAL A 28 17.46 -3.09 -0.13
N LYS A 29 17.38 -4.11 0.72
CA LYS A 29 18.50 -4.55 1.56
C LYS A 29 19.66 -5.15 0.78
N GLU A 30 19.40 -5.73 -0.38
CA GLU A 30 20.45 -6.22 -1.29
C GLU A 30 21.36 -5.08 -1.75
N ILE A 31 20.81 -3.88 -2.01
CA ILE A 31 21.58 -2.72 -2.47
C ILE A 31 22.04 -1.83 -1.30
N PHE A 32 21.23 -1.74 -0.25
CA PHE A 32 21.45 -0.93 0.93
C PHE A 32 21.38 -1.80 2.19
N PRO A 33 22.40 -2.59 2.53
CA PRO A 33 22.37 -3.52 3.68
C PRO A 33 22.05 -2.83 5.01
N ASP A 34 22.49 -1.57 5.17
CA ASP A 34 22.25 -0.77 6.36
C ASP A 34 20.89 -0.04 6.36
N ALA A 35 20.04 -0.26 5.35
CA ALA A 35 18.72 0.38 5.32
C ALA A 35 17.86 -0.06 6.52
N GLU A 36 17.22 0.89 7.17
CA GLU A 36 16.13 0.62 8.11
C GLU A 36 14.90 0.23 7.31
N THR A 37 14.44 -1.03 7.44
CA THR A 37 13.28 -1.53 6.72
C THR A 37 12.29 -2.14 7.71
N GLU A 38 11.01 -1.82 7.56
CA GLU A 38 9.94 -2.36 8.39
C GLU A 38 8.68 -2.60 7.57
N ARG A 39 7.99 -3.74 7.82
CA ARG A 39 6.64 -3.98 7.31
C ARG A 39 5.62 -3.74 8.43
N ILE A 40 4.69 -2.83 8.17
CA ILE A 40 3.62 -2.42 9.09
C ILE A 40 2.32 -3.08 8.65
N ASP A 41 1.83 -4.03 9.45
CA ASP A 41 0.60 -4.78 9.18
C ASP A 41 -0.60 -4.01 9.75
N LEU A 42 -1.35 -3.29 8.92
CA LEU A 42 -2.45 -2.40 9.36
C LEU A 42 -3.53 -3.14 10.16
N TYR A 43 -3.81 -4.40 9.84
CA TYR A 43 -4.81 -5.19 10.55
C TYR A 43 -4.40 -5.64 11.97
N LYS A 44 -3.15 -5.39 12.37
CA LYS A 44 -2.71 -5.56 13.77
C LYS A 44 -2.90 -4.31 14.61
N LEU A 45 -3.21 -3.18 14.00
CA LEU A 45 -3.32 -1.89 14.65
C LEU A 45 -4.77 -1.58 15.01
N LYS A 46 -4.96 -0.89 16.12
CA LYS A 46 -6.26 -0.35 16.54
C LYS A 46 -6.31 1.12 16.19
N TYR A 47 -6.97 1.46 15.09
CA TYR A 47 -7.15 2.82 14.66
C TYR A 47 -8.43 3.00 13.83
N THR A 48 -8.82 4.24 13.61
CA THR A 48 -9.95 4.62 12.77
C THR A 48 -9.49 5.51 11.62
N GLY A 49 -10.34 5.69 10.64
CA GLY A 49 -10.17 6.70 9.59
C GLY A 49 -10.24 8.14 10.15
N CYS A 50 -10.28 9.11 9.29
CA CYS A 50 -10.39 10.52 9.68
C CYS A 50 -11.75 10.80 10.33
N THR A 51 -11.75 11.37 11.53
CA THR A 51 -12.97 11.72 12.27
C THR A 51 -13.44 13.16 12.02
N SER A 52 -12.88 13.86 11.03
CA SER A 52 -13.21 15.24 10.70
C SER A 52 -13.12 16.22 11.89
N CYS A 53 -12.18 16.01 12.81
CA CYS A 53 -11.98 16.88 13.96
C CYS A 53 -11.35 18.24 13.59
N PHE A 54 -10.83 18.39 12.37
CA PHE A 54 -10.20 19.58 11.80
C PHE A 54 -9.02 20.18 12.57
N ALA A 55 -8.51 19.54 13.61
CA ALA A 55 -7.37 20.04 14.37
C ALA A 55 -6.11 20.21 13.51
N CYS A 56 -5.94 19.37 12.46
CA CYS A 56 -4.87 19.51 11.47
C CYS A 56 -5.07 20.70 10.49
N LYS A 57 -6.18 21.43 10.58
CA LYS A 57 -6.52 22.61 9.76
C LYS A 57 -6.63 23.89 10.59
N MET A 58 -6.55 23.79 11.90
CA MET A 58 -6.73 24.93 12.79
C MET A 58 -5.62 25.95 12.58
N LYS A 59 -5.99 27.19 12.27
CA LYS A 59 -5.06 28.31 12.13
C LYS A 59 -4.31 28.51 13.46
N ASP A 60 -2.99 28.58 13.36
CA ASP A 60 -2.08 28.73 14.51
C ASP A 60 -2.19 27.61 15.56
N GLY A 61 -2.84 26.49 15.20
CA GLY A 61 -2.98 25.33 16.07
C GLY A 61 -1.72 24.46 16.10
N PRO A 62 -1.44 23.78 17.23
CA PRO A 62 -0.21 22.97 17.39
C PRO A 62 -0.15 21.75 16.47
N ASN A 63 -1.30 21.37 15.91
CA ASN A 63 -1.40 20.20 15.03
C ASN A 63 -1.61 20.58 13.55
N TYR A 64 -1.37 21.83 13.15
CA TYR A 64 -1.51 22.20 11.74
C TYR A 64 -0.62 21.33 10.85
N GLY A 65 -1.22 20.68 9.84
CA GLY A 65 -0.54 19.73 8.97
C GLY A 65 -0.22 18.37 9.60
N LYS A 66 -0.74 18.05 10.81
CA LYS A 66 -0.50 16.78 11.53
C LYS A 66 -1.80 16.22 12.08
N CYS A 67 -2.00 14.89 11.98
CA CYS A 67 -3.13 14.25 12.63
C CYS A 67 -2.89 14.13 14.15
N PRO A 68 -3.78 14.65 15.01
CA PRO A 68 -3.57 14.65 16.47
C PRO A 68 -4.02 13.38 17.18
N ILE A 69 -4.76 12.48 16.50
CA ILE A 69 -5.37 11.31 17.13
C ILE A 69 -4.29 10.34 17.60
N LYS A 70 -4.22 10.12 18.90
CA LYS A 70 -3.23 9.27 19.60
C LYS A 70 -3.71 7.83 19.69
N ASP A 71 -3.65 7.12 18.57
CA ASP A 71 -3.91 5.68 18.46
C ASP A 71 -2.67 4.96 17.92
N ASP A 72 -2.77 3.65 17.59
CA ASP A 72 -1.63 2.87 17.11
C ASP A 72 -1.07 3.39 15.79
N LEU A 73 -1.87 4.14 15.00
CA LEU A 73 -1.43 4.74 13.75
C LEU A 73 -0.59 6.01 13.95
N TYR A 74 -0.75 6.70 15.09
CA TYR A 74 -0.07 7.99 15.32
C TYR A 74 1.46 7.94 15.18
N PRO A 75 2.18 7.04 15.86
CA PRO A 75 3.64 6.95 15.73
C PRO A 75 4.08 6.63 14.30
N ILE A 76 3.33 5.77 13.61
CA ILE A 76 3.61 5.38 12.23
C ILE A 76 3.52 6.60 11.29
N LEU A 77 2.47 7.41 11.41
CA LEU A 77 2.34 8.64 10.62
C LEU A 77 3.49 9.64 10.88
N GLN A 78 4.10 9.63 12.07
CA GLN A 78 5.30 10.45 12.33
C GLN A 78 6.54 9.85 11.66
N GLN A 79 6.75 8.52 11.75
CA GLN A 79 7.86 7.83 11.09
C GLN A 79 7.86 8.05 9.59
N LEU A 80 6.69 7.96 8.95
CA LEU A 80 6.57 8.12 7.50
C LEU A 80 6.93 9.52 6.99
N ARG A 81 6.96 10.54 7.85
CA ARG A 81 7.42 11.88 7.46
C ARG A 81 8.92 11.93 7.17
N GLU A 82 9.67 10.99 7.72
CA GLU A 82 11.13 10.88 7.56
C GLU A 82 11.54 9.75 6.63
N ALA A 83 10.59 9.09 5.96
CA ALA A 83 10.87 7.98 5.06
C ALA A 83 11.59 8.44 3.79
N ASP A 84 12.47 7.60 3.27
CA ASP A 84 13.01 7.75 1.90
C ASP A 84 12.10 7.08 0.86
N ALA A 85 11.39 6.03 1.27
CA ALA A 85 10.38 5.37 0.44
C ALA A 85 9.29 4.69 1.28
N VAL A 86 8.09 4.60 0.70
CA VAL A 86 6.96 3.88 1.29
C VAL A 86 6.30 2.99 0.23
N ILE A 87 6.19 1.71 0.54
CA ILE A 87 5.58 0.71 -0.32
C ILE A 87 4.18 0.38 0.23
N PHE A 88 3.15 0.46 -0.59
CA PHE A 88 1.78 0.15 -0.20
C PHE A 88 1.33 -1.14 -0.86
N GLY A 89 0.93 -2.13 -0.07
CA GLY A 89 0.40 -3.40 -0.58
C GLY A 89 -1.01 -3.66 -0.09
N THR A 90 -1.91 -4.08 -0.99
CA THR A 90 -3.29 -4.37 -0.64
C THR A 90 -3.89 -5.45 -1.54
N PRO A 91 -4.70 -6.37 -1.00
CA PRO A 91 -5.61 -7.12 -1.84
C PRO A 91 -6.75 -6.21 -2.30
N ILE A 92 -7.29 -6.50 -3.48
CA ILE A 92 -8.44 -5.76 -4.01
C ILE A 92 -9.73 -6.42 -3.54
N TYR A 93 -10.53 -5.66 -2.78
CA TYR A 93 -11.85 -6.04 -2.30
C TYR A 93 -12.90 -5.12 -2.92
N TYR A 94 -13.96 -5.69 -3.48
CA TYR A 94 -15.03 -4.93 -4.13
C TYR A 94 -14.49 -3.88 -5.13
N ARG A 95 -13.50 -4.28 -5.93
CA ARG A 95 -12.85 -3.47 -6.98
C ARG A 95 -11.99 -2.30 -6.47
N THR A 96 -11.70 -2.21 -5.19
CA THR A 96 -10.88 -1.13 -4.62
C THR A 96 -9.96 -1.67 -3.50
N ILE A 97 -9.16 -0.80 -2.92
CA ILE A 97 -8.29 -1.11 -1.77
C ILE A 97 -9.12 -1.52 -0.54
N THR A 98 -8.47 -2.18 0.42
CA THR A 98 -9.13 -2.58 1.67
C THR A 98 -9.55 -1.36 2.51
N GLY A 99 -10.62 -1.51 3.30
CA GLY A 99 -11.10 -0.46 4.20
C GLY A 99 -10.04 0.03 5.20
N MET A 100 -9.17 -0.88 5.68
CA MET A 100 -8.05 -0.49 6.57
C MET A 100 -7.06 0.42 5.85
N LEU A 101 -6.65 0.09 4.63
CA LEU A 101 -5.75 0.95 3.86
C LEU A 101 -6.42 2.28 3.50
N HIS A 102 -7.73 2.27 3.19
CA HIS A 102 -8.49 3.50 2.95
C HIS A 102 -8.46 4.41 4.19
N SER A 103 -8.79 3.88 5.37
CA SER A 103 -8.76 4.63 6.63
C SER A 103 -7.35 5.17 6.95
N PHE A 104 -6.30 4.40 6.60
CA PHE A 104 -4.92 4.85 6.70
C PHE A 104 -4.66 6.05 5.77
N TYR A 105 -5.07 5.98 4.50
CA TYR A 105 -4.88 7.06 3.54
C TYR A 105 -5.61 8.35 3.93
N GLU A 106 -6.84 8.26 4.45
CA GLU A 106 -7.54 9.42 4.98
C GLU A 106 -6.70 10.15 6.06
N ARG A 107 -6.13 9.39 6.98
CA ARG A 107 -5.31 9.92 8.08
C ARG A 107 -3.95 10.43 7.62
N MET A 108 -3.40 9.86 6.56
CA MET A 108 -2.12 10.24 5.98
C MET A 108 -2.25 11.49 5.11
N PHE A 109 -3.22 11.53 4.17
CA PHE A 109 -3.32 12.59 3.18
C PHE A 109 -4.01 13.85 3.69
N TYR A 110 -5.10 13.71 4.46
CA TYR A 110 -5.91 14.85 4.85
C TYR A 110 -5.11 15.95 5.59
N PRO A 111 -4.17 15.64 6.49
CA PRO A 111 -3.34 16.69 7.12
C PRO A 111 -2.53 17.51 6.12
N PHE A 112 -2.09 16.94 5.02
CA PHE A 112 -1.26 17.62 4.01
C PHE A 112 -2.04 18.55 3.10
N MET A 113 -3.35 18.34 2.93
CA MET A 113 -4.20 19.23 2.14
C MET A 113 -4.37 20.59 2.82
N THR A 114 -4.43 21.67 2.03
CA THR A 114 -4.79 23.00 2.53
C THR A 114 -6.05 23.52 1.87
N TYR A 115 -6.70 24.49 2.52
CA TYR A 115 -7.82 25.25 1.95
C TYR A 115 -7.38 26.64 1.43
N LYS A 116 -6.08 26.83 1.20
CA LYS A 116 -5.56 28.03 0.54
C LYS A 116 -5.89 28.02 -0.95
N ALA A 117 -5.93 29.16 -1.59
CA ALA A 117 -6.12 29.27 -3.04
C ALA A 117 -5.08 28.40 -3.78
N GLY A 118 -5.53 27.59 -4.75
CA GLY A 118 -4.68 26.64 -5.47
C GLY A 118 -4.38 25.32 -4.72
N TYR A 119 -4.90 25.15 -3.50
CA TYR A 119 -4.72 23.92 -2.69
C TYR A 119 -3.26 23.44 -2.61
N PRO A 120 -2.29 24.29 -2.23
CA PRO A 120 -0.91 23.85 -2.06
C PRO A 120 -0.83 22.79 -0.97
N THR A 121 0.10 21.83 -1.12
CA THR A 121 0.34 20.80 -0.12
C THR A 121 1.23 21.30 1.02
N LEU A 122 1.14 20.64 2.19
CA LEU A 122 2.04 20.80 3.34
C LEU A 122 3.09 19.68 3.40
N VAL A 123 3.24 18.90 2.36
CA VAL A 123 4.28 17.86 2.30
C VAL A 123 5.63 18.51 2.14
N GLU A 124 6.56 18.14 3.00
CA GLU A 124 7.96 18.61 2.99
C GLU A 124 8.89 17.55 2.41
N ASN A 125 8.54 16.27 2.55
CA ASN A 125 9.33 15.13 2.10
C ASN A 125 8.59 14.34 1.00
N HIS A 126 9.12 14.36 -0.22
CA HIS A 126 8.57 13.66 -1.38
C HIS A 126 9.29 12.31 -1.57
N TYR A 127 8.96 11.33 -0.74
CA TYR A 127 9.56 10.00 -0.81
C TYR A 127 9.09 9.18 -2.03
N LYS A 128 9.89 8.19 -2.43
CA LYS A 128 9.54 7.25 -3.49
C LYS A 128 8.38 6.34 -3.05
N THR A 129 7.52 5.96 -4.00
CA THR A 129 6.37 5.10 -3.70
C THR A 129 6.26 3.91 -4.67
N ILE A 130 5.82 2.76 -4.13
CA ILE A 130 5.42 1.57 -4.88
C ILE A 130 4.02 1.17 -4.41
N CYS A 131 3.15 0.75 -5.35
CA CYS A 131 1.87 0.13 -5.04
C CYS A 131 1.82 -1.30 -5.53
N ILE A 132 1.46 -2.23 -4.65
CA ILE A 132 1.29 -3.66 -4.95
C ILE A 132 -0.18 -4.02 -4.78
N TYR A 133 -0.81 -4.45 -5.85
CA TYR A 133 -2.21 -4.87 -5.88
C TYR A 133 -2.31 -6.36 -6.14
N THR A 134 -2.88 -7.11 -5.20
CA THR A 134 -3.11 -8.56 -5.36
C THR A 134 -4.60 -8.84 -5.55
N MET A 135 -4.95 -9.64 -6.53
CA MET A 135 -6.36 -9.89 -6.85
C MET A 135 -6.62 -11.31 -7.35
N ASN A 136 -7.84 -11.77 -7.12
CA ASN A 136 -8.27 -13.10 -7.53
C ASN A 136 -8.64 -13.19 -9.03
N VAL A 137 -8.93 -12.05 -9.65
CA VAL A 137 -9.26 -11.94 -11.08
C VAL A 137 -7.99 -11.84 -11.93
N ASN A 138 -8.09 -12.15 -13.22
CA ASN A 138 -7.03 -11.91 -14.18
C ASN A 138 -7.06 -10.46 -14.70
N GLU A 139 -6.07 -10.10 -15.51
CA GLU A 139 -5.94 -8.73 -16.03
C GLU A 139 -7.14 -8.31 -16.88
N LYS A 140 -7.64 -9.19 -17.76
CA LYS A 140 -8.80 -8.89 -18.62
C LYS A 140 -10.05 -8.62 -17.80
N GLU A 141 -10.27 -9.42 -16.76
CA GLU A 141 -11.40 -9.24 -15.83
C GLU A 141 -11.25 -7.97 -15.00
N MET A 142 -10.04 -7.61 -14.59
CA MET A 142 -9.74 -6.35 -13.90
C MET A 142 -10.16 -5.14 -14.77
N ILE A 143 -9.71 -5.13 -16.03
CA ILE A 143 -10.03 -4.04 -16.98
C ILE A 143 -11.53 -4.01 -17.27
N ALA A 144 -12.13 -5.14 -17.67
CA ALA A 144 -13.56 -5.22 -17.99
C ALA A 144 -14.47 -4.87 -16.80
N GLY A 145 -14.00 -5.10 -15.57
CA GLY A 145 -14.73 -4.81 -14.35
C GLY A 145 -14.56 -3.39 -13.82
N GLY A 146 -13.77 -2.52 -14.47
CA GLY A 146 -13.53 -1.15 -14.00
C GLY A 146 -12.79 -1.11 -12.66
N TYR A 147 -11.84 -2.01 -12.44
CA TYR A 147 -11.06 -2.03 -11.19
C TYR A 147 -9.97 -0.97 -11.23
N ARG A 148 -9.40 -0.74 -12.42
CA ARG A 148 -8.21 0.10 -12.60
C ARG A 148 -8.47 1.54 -12.18
N GLU A 149 -9.62 2.09 -12.54
CA GLU A 149 -10.03 3.46 -12.24
C GLU A 149 -10.08 3.74 -10.73
N ASN A 150 -10.51 2.75 -9.94
CA ASN A 150 -10.55 2.87 -8.48
C ASN A 150 -9.15 2.87 -7.85
N MET A 151 -8.19 2.18 -8.46
CA MET A 151 -6.79 2.18 -8.00
C MET A 151 -6.08 3.46 -8.41
N GLU A 152 -6.30 3.94 -9.64
CA GLU A 152 -5.74 5.19 -10.17
C GLU A 152 -6.09 6.40 -9.31
N LEU A 153 -7.27 6.40 -8.67
CA LEU A 153 -7.63 7.46 -7.73
C LEU A 153 -6.62 7.59 -6.58
N TRP A 154 -6.18 6.46 -6.02
CA TRP A 154 -5.21 6.47 -4.91
C TRP A 154 -3.80 6.77 -5.40
N GLU A 155 -3.44 6.28 -6.57
CA GLU A 155 -2.16 6.58 -7.24
C GLU A 155 -2.03 8.08 -7.54
N PHE A 156 -3.12 8.72 -7.98
CA PHE A 156 -3.18 10.17 -8.18
C PHE A 156 -2.88 10.95 -6.88
N PHE A 157 -3.43 10.53 -5.74
CA PHE A 157 -3.12 11.18 -4.47
C PHE A 157 -1.69 10.92 -4.01
N LEU A 158 -1.15 9.74 -4.26
CA LEU A 158 0.27 9.45 -3.98
C LEU A 158 1.19 10.34 -4.84
N GLU A 159 0.93 10.44 -6.13
CA GLU A 159 1.68 11.33 -7.04
C GLU A 159 1.55 12.80 -6.63
N LYS A 160 0.34 13.24 -6.26
CA LYS A 160 0.08 14.62 -5.83
C LYS A 160 0.87 15.02 -4.58
N TYR A 161 0.99 14.11 -3.62
CA TYR A 161 1.63 14.42 -2.33
C TYR A 161 3.10 14.00 -2.28
N PHE A 162 3.50 12.96 -3.00
CA PHE A 162 4.85 12.41 -2.93
C PHE A 162 5.47 12.31 -4.33
N ASN A 163 5.59 11.09 -4.85
CA ASN A 163 6.04 10.84 -6.21
C ASN A 163 5.10 9.84 -6.89
N LYS A 164 5.11 9.84 -8.22
CA LYS A 164 4.37 8.86 -9.00
C LYS A 164 4.76 7.45 -8.56
N PRO A 165 3.80 6.62 -8.13
CA PRO A 165 4.11 5.28 -7.69
C PRO A 165 4.51 4.36 -8.86
N GLU A 166 5.47 3.47 -8.63
CA GLU A 166 5.63 2.28 -9.45
C GLU A 166 4.55 1.26 -9.07
N ILE A 167 4.04 0.52 -10.04
CA ILE A 167 2.88 -0.35 -9.84
C ILE A 167 3.25 -1.80 -10.13
N LEU A 168 2.89 -2.70 -9.21
CA LEU A 168 2.92 -4.14 -9.41
C LEU A 168 1.52 -4.73 -9.22
N PHE A 169 1.03 -5.40 -10.25
CA PHE A 169 -0.17 -6.23 -10.16
C PHE A 169 0.21 -7.69 -10.04
N ALA A 170 -0.39 -8.40 -9.08
CA ALA A 170 -0.36 -9.84 -8.98
C ALA A 170 -1.79 -10.37 -9.19
N PHE A 171 -2.01 -10.93 -10.36
CA PHE A 171 -3.30 -11.42 -10.82
C PHE A 171 -3.56 -12.86 -10.41
N ASN A 172 -4.82 -13.26 -10.49
CA ASN A 172 -5.27 -14.64 -10.33
C ASN A 172 -4.72 -15.36 -9.09
N THR A 173 -4.46 -14.58 -8.02
CA THR A 173 -3.82 -15.09 -6.80
C THR A 173 -4.72 -16.08 -6.05
N LEU A 174 -4.12 -17.07 -5.37
CA LEU A 174 -4.85 -18.00 -4.51
C LEU A 174 -5.64 -17.27 -3.43
N GLN A 175 -6.93 -17.60 -3.31
CA GLN A 175 -7.79 -17.07 -2.28
C GLN A 175 -7.84 -17.97 -1.04
N PHE A 176 -7.89 -19.28 -1.21
CA PHE A 176 -7.94 -20.25 -0.14
C PHE A 176 -6.69 -21.13 -0.14
N LYS A 177 -6.36 -21.69 1.03
CA LYS A 177 -5.33 -22.74 1.15
C LYS A 177 -5.88 -24.12 0.72
N ASP A 178 -7.17 -24.32 0.94
CA ASP A 178 -7.89 -25.57 0.66
C ASP A 178 -9.30 -25.19 0.21
N TYR A 179 -9.54 -25.29 -1.08
CA TYR A 179 -10.81 -24.92 -1.70
C TYR A 179 -11.96 -25.86 -1.36
N SER A 180 -11.66 -27.11 -0.97
CA SER A 180 -12.69 -28.10 -0.61
C SER A 180 -13.51 -27.71 0.62
N LYS A 181 -13.00 -26.77 1.43
CA LYS A 181 -13.66 -26.24 2.65
C LYS A 181 -14.63 -25.09 2.39
N TYR A 182 -14.74 -24.65 1.14
CA TYR A 182 -15.53 -23.47 0.79
C TYR A 182 -16.46 -23.76 -0.39
N VAL A 183 -17.64 -23.17 -0.39
CA VAL A 183 -18.49 -23.15 -1.59
C VAL A 183 -17.81 -22.25 -2.61
N CYS A 184 -17.25 -22.86 -3.65
CA CYS A 184 -16.50 -22.16 -4.69
C CYS A 184 -16.70 -22.85 -6.02
N GLU A 185 -17.67 -22.38 -6.80
CA GLU A 185 -17.99 -22.90 -8.14
C GLU A 185 -17.38 -22.05 -9.26
N THR A 186 -17.04 -20.80 -8.95
CA THR A 186 -16.54 -19.82 -9.93
C THR A 186 -15.07 -20.07 -10.32
N PHE A 187 -14.28 -20.65 -9.42
CA PHE A 187 -12.84 -20.85 -9.64
C PHE A 187 -12.45 -22.32 -9.48
N ASN A 188 -11.66 -22.82 -10.41
CA ASN A 188 -11.04 -24.14 -10.31
C ASN A 188 -9.77 -24.06 -9.47
N GLN A 189 -9.67 -24.88 -8.42
CA GLN A 189 -8.51 -24.94 -7.54
C GLN A 189 -7.24 -25.28 -8.28
N LYS A 190 -7.28 -26.32 -9.15
CA LYS A 190 -6.11 -26.79 -9.89
C LYS A 190 -5.55 -25.69 -10.79
N ASP A 191 -6.41 -24.98 -11.52
CA ASP A 191 -6.00 -23.89 -12.39
C ASP A 191 -5.33 -22.74 -11.59
N LYS A 192 -5.88 -22.45 -10.40
CA LYS A 192 -5.31 -21.45 -9.49
C LYS A 192 -3.94 -21.86 -8.93
N GLU A 193 -3.78 -23.12 -8.58
CA GLU A 193 -2.51 -23.65 -8.06
C GLU A 193 -1.44 -23.70 -9.15
N GLU A 194 -1.79 -24.13 -10.37
CA GLU A 194 -0.89 -24.12 -11.53
C GLU A 194 -0.47 -22.70 -11.86
N TYR A 195 -1.42 -21.75 -11.96
CA TYR A 195 -1.11 -20.35 -12.20
C TYR A 195 -0.17 -19.77 -11.13
N ARG A 196 -0.45 -20.05 -9.85
CA ARG A 196 0.42 -19.62 -8.76
C ARG A 196 1.82 -20.17 -8.88
N LYS A 197 1.96 -21.45 -9.22
CA LYS A 197 3.26 -22.10 -9.36
C LYS A 197 4.10 -21.45 -10.45
N ASP A 198 3.47 -21.08 -11.55
CA ASP A 198 4.17 -20.57 -12.73
C ASP A 198 4.41 -19.04 -12.64
N HIS A 199 3.44 -18.26 -12.15
CA HIS A 199 3.48 -16.80 -12.22
C HIS A 199 3.84 -16.08 -10.90
N PHE A 200 3.45 -16.62 -9.74
CA PHE A 200 3.73 -15.93 -8.48
C PHE A 200 5.23 -15.82 -8.16
N PRO A 201 6.11 -16.77 -8.51
CA PRO A 201 7.56 -16.58 -8.42
C PRO A 201 8.08 -15.42 -9.28
N GLU A 202 7.50 -15.21 -10.47
CA GLU A 202 7.84 -14.05 -11.32
C GLU A 202 7.41 -12.74 -10.69
N ASP A 203 6.21 -12.69 -10.08
CA ASP A 203 5.74 -11.52 -9.33
C ASP A 203 6.65 -11.22 -8.14
N CYS A 204 7.12 -12.25 -7.42
CA CYS A 204 8.11 -12.12 -6.35
C CYS A 204 9.44 -11.56 -6.87
N GLN A 205 9.91 -12.04 -8.03
CA GLN A 205 11.14 -11.53 -8.63
C GLN A 205 10.98 -10.07 -9.07
N LYS A 206 9.85 -9.71 -9.70
CA LYS A 206 9.55 -8.31 -10.05
C LYS A 206 9.55 -7.42 -8.82
N ALA A 207 8.87 -7.83 -7.74
CA ALA A 207 8.86 -7.10 -6.48
C ALA A 207 10.27 -6.89 -5.91
N PHE A 208 11.10 -7.92 -5.93
CA PHE A 208 12.50 -7.84 -5.50
C PHE A 208 13.31 -6.85 -6.36
N GLU A 209 13.19 -6.92 -7.69
CA GLU A 209 13.88 -5.99 -8.59
C GLU A 209 13.38 -4.54 -8.44
N MET A 210 12.09 -4.32 -8.18
CA MET A 210 11.58 -2.99 -7.84
C MET A 210 12.27 -2.44 -6.59
N GLY A 211 12.46 -3.27 -5.55
CA GLY A 211 13.22 -2.89 -4.36
C GLY A 211 14.67 -2.52 -4.66
N LYS A 212 15.37 -3.31 -5.48
CA LYS A 212 16.76 -3.03 -5.91
C LYS A 212 16.88 -1.72 -6.70
N ASN A 213 15.86 -1.39 -7.46
CA ASN A 213 15.86 -0.23 -8.37
C ASN A 213 15.25 1.03 -7.74
N LEU A 214 14.66 0.92 -6.55
CA LEU A 214 13.85 1.97 -5.90
C LEU A 214 14.53 3.34 -5.83
N PHE A 215 15.84 3.37 -5.70
CA PHE A 215 16.63 4.61 -5.61
C PHE A 215 17.57 4.82 -6.81
N LYS A 216 17.43 4.03 -7.88
CA LYS A 216 18.13 4.33 -9.14
C LYS A 216 17.47 5.54 -9.81
N GLU A 217 18.28 6.38 -10.43
CA GLU A 217 17.86 7.53 -11.25
C GLU A 217 17.43 7.08 -12.64
#